data_d29da140be98e67c7accbd2129c0484d
#
_entry.id   d29da140be98e67c7accbd2129c0484d
#
_cell.length_a   1.000
_cell.length_b   1.000
_cell.length_c   1.000
_cell.angle_alpha   90.00
_cell.angle_beta   90.00
_cell.angle_gamma   90.00
#
_symmetry.space_group_name_H-M   'P 1'
#
loop_
_entity.id
_entity.type
_entity.pdbx_description
1 polymer ?
#
loop_
_entity_poly.entity_id
_entity_poly.type
_entity_poly.pdbx_seq_one_letter_code
_entity_poly.pdbx_strand_id
1 'polypeptide(L)'
;NWWNTIVSIVSIIIIAITPKFSKKIPGSLIAIIVVTIAVYLMKTFGGIDCIQTIGDRFTIKSELPDAVVPALDWEAIRELFPVAITIAVLGAIESLLSATVADGVIGVRHDSNTELIAQGAANIISPLFGGIPATGAIARTMTNINNGGKTPIAGIIHAVVLLLILLFLMPLAQYIPMACLAGVLVIVSYNMSGWRVFRALLKNPKSDVTVLLITFFLTVIFDLTVAIEVGLVIACVLFMKRVMETTKISVITDEIDPNKESDIAVHEENLMIPKGIEAVSYTHLRAHETVLDL
;
A
#
# COMPACT_ATOMS: atom_id res chain seq x y z
N ASN A 1 -1.96 -27.49 -19.08
CA ASN A 1 -3.29 -28.12 -19.13
C ASN A 1 -4.29 -27.13 -19.71
N TRP A 2 -4.73 -27.33 -20.95
CA TRP A 2 -5.59 -26.41 -21.69
C TRP A 2 -6.89 -26.08 -20.94
N TRP A 3 -7.44 -27.03 -20.19
CA TRP A 3 -8.62 -26.79 -19.36
C TRP A 3 -8.42 -25.73 -18.27
N ASN A 4 -7.27 -25.74 -17.62
CA ASN A 4 -6.96 -24.72 -16.61
C ASN A 4 -6.83 -23.33 -17.25
N THR A 5 -6.25 -23.24 -18.45
CA THR A 5 -6.15 -21.98 -19.19
C THR A 5 -7.53 -21.45 -19.59
N ILE A 6 -8.41 -22.33 -20.08
CA ILE A 6 -9.79 -21.96 -20.44
C ILE A 6 -10.55 -21.46 -19.21
N VAL A 7 -10.45 -22.17 -18.08
CA VAL A 7 -11.10 -21.76 -16.82
C VAL A 7 -10.59 -20.40 -16.34
N SER A 8 -9.28 -20.14 -16.41
CA SER A 8 -8.70 -18.83 -16.08
C SER A 8 -9.21 -17.72 -16.99
N ILE A 9 -9.25 -17.96 -18.31
CA ILE A 9 -9.74 -16.97 -19.28
C ILE A 9 -11.22 -16.67 -19.05
N VAL A 10 -12.05 -17.69 -18.83
CA VAL A 10 -13.49 -17.53 -18.53
C VAL A 10 -13.66 -16.72 -17.25
N SER A 11 -12.87 -17.00 -16.21
CA SER A 11 -12.90 -16.21 -14.96
C SER A 11 -12.56 -14.73 -15.21
N ILE A 12 -11.52 -14.45 -15.99
CA ILE A 12 -11.12 -13.09 -16.37
C ILE A 12 -12.25 -12.38 -17.11
N ILE A 13 -12.89 -13.05 -18.07
CA ILE A 13 -13.99 -12.50 -18.85
C ILE A 13 -15.18 -12.16 -17.93
N ILE A 14 -15.56 -13.06 -17.03
CA ILE A 14 -16.64 -12.82 -16.07
C ILE A 14 -16.34 -11.60 -15.20
N ILE A 15 -15.12 -11.50 -14.66
CA ILE A 15 -14.71 -10.38 -13.80
C ILE A 15 -14.74 -9.07 -14.58
N ALA A 16 -14.28 -9.06 -15.83
CA ALA A 16 -14.24 -7.86 -16.67
C ALA A 16 -15.64 -7.37 -17.10
N ILE A 17 -16.59 -8.31 -17.26
CA ILE A 17 -17.96 -8.00 -17.72
C ILE A 17 -18.86 -7.60 -16.55
N THR A 18 -18.69 -8.20 -15.37
CA THR A 18 -19.55 -7.98 -14.20
C THR A 18 -19.77 -6.50 -13.83
N PRO A 19 -18.76 -5.59 -13.86
CA PRO A 19 -18.98 -4.19 -13.53
C PRO A 19 -19.92 -3.45 -14.48
N LYS A 20 -20.14 -3.99 -15.70
CA LYS A 20 -21.11 -3.44 -16.66
C LYS A 20 -22.57 -3.73 -16.25
N PHE A 21 -22.80 -4.83 -15.56
CA PHE A 21 -24.16 -5.22 -15.12
C PHE A 21 -24.46 -4.78 -13.71
N SER A 22 -23.51 -4.86 -12.79
CA SER A 22 -23.71 -4.45 -11.39
C SER A 22 -22.42 -3.86 -10.82
N LYS A 23 -22.51 -2.65 -10.28
CA LYS A 23 -21.42 -2.00 -9.54
C LYS A 23 -21.40 -2.37 -8.06
N LYS A 24 -22.49 -3.02 -7.56
CA LYS A 24 -22.64 -3.35 -6.13
C LYS A 24 -21.98 -4.67 -5.75
N ILE A 25 -21.83 -5.59 -6.69
CA ILE A 25 -21.31 -6.94 -6.41
C ILE A 25 -19.92 -7.07 -7.02
N PRO A 26 -18.91 -7.51 -6.24
CA PRO A 26 -17.56 -7.72 -6.77
C PRO A 26 -17.55 -8.79 -7.86
N GLY A 27 -16.99 -8.47 -9.03
CA GLY A 27 -16.90 -9.41 -10.15
C GLY A 27 -16.12 -10.68 -9.82
N SER A 28 -15.12 -10.59 -8.95
CA SER A 28 -14.36 -11.74 -8.48
C SER A 28 -15.22 -12.74 -7.70
N LEU A 29 -16.16 -12.28 -6.89
CA LEU A 29 -17.06 -13.14 -6.15
C LEU A 29 -17.99 -13.92 -7.10
N ILE A 30 -18.55 -13.23 -8.09
CA ILE A 30 -19.41 -13.89 -9.11
C ILE A 30 -18.60 -14.92 -9.90
N ALA A 31 -17.40 -14.57 -10.33
CA ALA A 31 -16.52 -15.49 -11.06
C ALA A 31 -16.21 -16.75 -10.25
N ILE A 32 -15.85 -16.59 -8.97
CA ILE A 32 -15.57 -17.74 -8.09
C ILE A 32 -16.80 -18.65 -7.99
N ILE A 33 -17.99 -18.11 -7.71
CA ILE A 33 -19.20 -18.92 -7.55
C ILE A 33 -19.56 -19.62 -8.86
N VAL A 34 -19.65 -18.88 -9.96
CA VAL A 34 -20.09 -19.43 -11.26
C VAL A 34 -19.11 -20.46 -11.77
N VAL A 35 -17.81 -20.17 -11.73
CA VAL A 35 -16.77 -21.07 -12.23
C VAL A 35 -16.64 -22.32 -11.34
N THR A 36 -16.80 -22.17 -10.02
CA THR A 36 -16.78 -23.34 -9.11
C THR A 36 -17.95 -24.27 -9.41
N ILE A 37 -19.17 -23.73 -9.57
CA ILE A 37 -20.34 -24.54 -9.93
C ILE A 37 -20.10 -25.22 -11.30
N ALA A 38 -19.62 -24.49 -12.29
CA ALA A 38 -19.36 -25.03 -13.61
C ALA A 38 -18.35 -26.17 -13.58
N VAL A 39 -17.21 -25.99 -12.89
CA VAL A 39 -16.17 -27.01 -12.76
C VAL A 39 -16.66 -28.22 -11.94
N TYR A 40 -17.44 -27.98 -10.88
CA TYR A 40 -18.06 -29.06 -10.11
C TYR A 40 -18.98 -29.92 -10.99
N LEU A 41 -19.84 -29.30 -11.80
CA LEU A 41 -20.69 -30.02 -12.76
C LEU A 41 -19.87 -30.75 -13.82
N MET A 42 -18.79 -30.17 -14.33
CA MET A 42 -17.91 -30.79 -15.30
C MET A 42 -17.17 -32.02 -14.72
N LYS A 43 -16.76 -31.96 -13.44
CA LYS A 43 -16.16 -33.13 -12.75
C LYS A 43 -17.20 -34.23 -12.54
N THR A 44 -18.41 -33.87 -12.08
CA THR A 44 -19.44 -34.85 -11.69
C THR A 44 -20.10 -35.49 -12.89
N PHE A 45 -20.44 -34.74 -13.93
CA PHE A 45 -21.20 -35.25 -15.10
C PHE A 45 -20.33 -35.43 -16.35
N GLY A 46 -19.21 -34.66 -16.46
CA GLY A 46 -18.34 -34.69 -17.65
C GLY A 46 -17.11 -35.57 -17.54
N GLY A 47 -16.81 -36.15 -16.36
CA GLY A 47 -15.62 -37.01 -16.16
C GLY A 47 -14.28 -36.26 -16.37
N ILE A 48 -14.26 -34.93 -16.25
CA ILE A 48 -13.06 -34.11 -16.49
C ILE A 48 -12.34 -33.86 -15.15
N ASP A 49 -11.45 -34.80 -14.78
CA ASP A 49 -10.69 -34.71 -13.50
C ASP A 49 -9.39 -33.89 -13.59
N CYS A 50 -9.08 -33.32 -14.76
CA CYS A 50 -7.80 -32.62 -14.96
C CYS A 50 -7.76 -31.17 -14.41
N ILE A 51 -8.85 -30.65 -13.83
CA ILE A 51 -8.92 -29.34 -13.24
C ILE A 51 -8.68 -29.46 -11.74
N GLN A 52 -7.56 -28.92 -11.26
CA GLN A 52 -7.20 -28.95 -9.84
C GLN A 52 -8.01 -27.94 -9.04
N THR A 53 -8.58 -28.37 -7.92
CA THR A 53 -9.26 -27.54 -6.93
C THR A 53 -8.36 -27.29 -5.71
N ILE A 54 -8.78 -26.40 -4.83
CA ILE A 54 -8.07 -26.16 -3.57
C ILE A 54 -7.98 -27.45 -2.74
N GLY A 55 -9.08 -28.21 -2.64
CA GLY A 55 -9.13 -29.46 -1.89
C GLY A 55 -8.24 -30.58 -2.45
N ASP A 56 -7.92 -30.55 -3.76
CA ASP A 56 -6.98 -31.50 -4.37
C ASP A 56 -5.51 -31.23 -3.96
N ARG A 57 -5.19 -30.03 -3.51
CA ARG A 57 -3.83 -29.60 -3.16
C ARG A 57 -3.61 -29.36 -1.67
N PHE A 58 -4.64 -28.91 -0.96
CA PHE A 58 -4.52 -28.47 0.42
C PHE A 58 -5.60 -29.14 1.27
N THR A 59 -5.22 -29.74 2.37
CA THR A 59 -6.17 -30.15 3.41
C THR A 59 -6.44 -28.99 4.33
N ILE A 60 -7.60 -28.34 4.17
CA ILE A 60 -7.98 -27.20 4.97
C ILE A 60 -8.91 -27.68 6.09
N LYS A 61 -8.49 -27.48 7.34
CA LYS A 61 -9.30 -27.75 8.51
C LYS A 61 -10.23 -26.57 8.78
N SER A 62 -11.51 -26.85 9.04
CA SER A 62 -12.50 -25.84 9.44
C SER A 62 -12.50 -25.65 10.95
N GLU A 63 -11.33 -25.43 11.53
CA GLU A 63 -11.12 -25.30 12.97
C GLU A 63 -10.44 -23.96 13.25
N LEU A 64 -10.69 -23.40 14.43
CA LEU A 64 -9.92 -22.26 14.90
C LEU A 64 -8.48 -22.70 15.11
N PRO A 65 -7.49 -21.90 14.70
CA PRO A 65 -6.10 -22.20 14.97
C PRO A 65 -5.86 -22.20 16.48
N ASP A 66 -5.18 -23.24 16.95
CA ASP A 66 -4.77 -23.33 18.35
C ASP A 66 -3.79 -22.21 18.70
N ALA A 67 -3.94 -21.63 19.88
CA ALA A 67 -2.97 -20.67 20.39
C ALA A 67 -1.69 -21.40 20.75
N VAL A 68 -0.61 -21.05 20.05
CA VAL A 68 0.72 -21.61 20.30
C VAL A 68 1.66 -20.48 20.69
N VAL A 69 2.24 -20.57 21.88
CA VAL A 69 3.30 -19.66 22.27
C VAL A 69 4.59 -20.15 21.60
N PRO A 70 5.20 -19.37 20.70
CA PRO A 70 6.43 -19.76 20.03
C PRO A 70 7.54 -19.93 21.08
N ALA A 71 8.36 -20.97 20.94
CA ALA A 71 9.54 -21.15 21.75
C ALA A 71 10.53 -20.01 21.48
N LEU A 72 10.82 -19.22 22.51
CA LEU A 72 11.79 -18.12 22.42
C LEU A 72 13.20 -18.73 22.54
N ASP A 73 13.87 -18.92 21.42
CA ASP A 73 15.27 -19.28 21.34
C ASP A 73 16.11 -18.03 21.06
N TRP A 74 17.15 -17.81 21.88
CA TRP A 74 18.00 -16.62 21.73
C TRP A 74 18.77 -16.60 20.41
N GLU A 75 19.16 -17.74 19.92
CA GLU A 75 19.88 -17.86 18.64
C GLU A 75 18.97 -17.49 17.47
N ALA A 76 17.74 -18.01 17.45
CA ALA A 76 16.72 -17.66 16.47
C ALA A 76 16.35 -16.16 16.52
N ILE A 77 16.22 -15.58 17.71
CA ILE A 77 15.95 -14.14 17.88
C ILE A 77 17.07 -13.32 17.23
N ARG A 78 18.33 -13.66 17.51
CA ARG A 78 19.48 -12.93 16.96
C ARG A 78 19.56 -13.01 15.44
N GLU A 79 19.28 -14.17 14.89
CA GLU A 79 19.31 -14.39 13.43
C GLU A 79 18.17 -13.67 12.71
N LEU A 80 16.96 -13.72 13.28
CA LEU A 80 15.77 -13.14 12.67
C LEU A 80 15.58 -11.63 12.97
N PHE A 81 16.35 -11.06 13.89
CA PHE A 81 16.19 -9.66 14.31
C PHE A 81 16.30 -8.64 13.16
N PRO A 82 17.27 -8.74 12.23
CA PRO A 82 17.33 -7.82 11.08
C PRO A 82 16.10 -7.91 10.20
N VAL A 83 15.62 -9.14 9.93
CA VAL A 83 14.42 -9.39 9.13
C VAL A 83 13.18 -8.83 9.84
N ALA A 84 13.09 -9.02 11.17
CA ALA A 84 11.99 -8.48 11.96
C ALA A 84 11.93 -6.95 11.91
N ILE A 85 13.07 -6.25 12.02
CA ILE A 85 13.13 -4.79 11.86
C ILE A 85 12.65 -4.37 10.48
N THR A 86 13.12 -5.03 9.43
CA THR A 86 12.73 -4.72 8.06
C THR A 86 11.22 -4.88 7.86
N ILE A 87 10.63 -5.98 8.34
CA ILE A 87 9.19 -6.22 8.27
C ILE A 87 8.42 -5.17 9.09
N ALA A 88 8.91 -4.81 10.28
CA ALA A 88 8.29 -3.80 11.13
C ALA A 88 8.28 -2.42 10.46
N VAL A 89 9.39 -1.99 9.88
CA VAL A 89 9.50 -0.71 9.17
C VAL A 89 8.61 -0.71 7.93
N LEU A 90 8.62 -1.79 7.14
CA LEU A 90 7.76 -1.95 5.98
C LEU A 90 6.28 -1.88 6.36
N GLY A 91 5.87 -2.63 7.39
CA GLY A 91 4.50 -2.63 7.88
C GLY A 91 4.06 -1.25 8.40
N ALA A 92 4.93 -0.54 9.11
CA ALA A 92 4.67 0.81 9.60
C ALA A 92 4.48 1.81 8.44
N ILE A 93 5.37 1.80 7.45
CA ILE A 93 5.28 2.68 6.28
C ILE A 93 3.99 2.41 5.50
N GLU A 94 3.66 1.15 5.24
CA GLU A 94 2.48 0.78 4.47
C GLU A 94 1.18 1.12 5.20
N SER A 95 1.10 0.90 6.51
CA SER A 95 -0.06 1.25 7.33
C SER A 95 -0.28 2.77 7.35
N LEU A 96 0.78 3.56 7.64
CA LEU A 96 0.69 5.02 7.64
C LEU A 96 0.37 5.59 6.26
N LEU A 97 0.93 5.02 5.19
CA LEU A 97 0.61 5.44 3.83
C LEU A 97 -0.85 5.15 3.50
N SER A 98 -1.36 3.99 3.90
CA SER A 98 -2.77 3.63 3.72
C SER A 98 -3.70 4.60 4.47
N ALA A 99 -3.35 4.94 5.72
CA ALA A 99 -4.10 5.89 6.54
C ALA A 99 -4.05 7.32 5.93
N THR A 100 -2.88 7.78 5.48
CA THR A 100 -2.70 9.10 4.85
C THR A 100 -3.51 9.24 3.56
N VAL A 101 -3.54 8.19 2.73
CA VAL A 101 -4.35 8.16 1.51
C VAL A 101 -5.85 8.20 1.86
N ALA A 102 -6.27 7.48 2.91
CA ALA A 102 -7.63 7.50 3.41
C ALA A 102 -8.04 8.89 3.90
N ASP A 103 -7.19 9.56 4.65
CA ASP A 103 -7.39 10.93 5.14
C ASP A 103 -7.67 11.90 3.99
N GLY A 104 -6.88 11.82 2.92
CA GLY A 104 -7.06 12.66 1.74
C GLY A 104 -8.41 12.49 1.04
N VAL A 105 -9.06 11.32 1.20
CA VAL A 105 -10.37 11.03 0.58
C VAL A 105 -11.52 11.34 1.53
N ILE A 106 -11.36 11.05 2.83
CA ILE A 106 -12.42 11.25 3.83
C ILE A 106 -12.44 12.68 4.34
N GLY A 107 -11.31 13.39 4.29
CA GLY A 107 -11.15 14.75 4.81
C GLY A 107 -11.00 14.81 6.34
N VAL A 108 -10.51 13.73 6.97
CA VAL A 108 -10.26 13.65 8.42
C VAL A 108 -8.80 13.23 8.61
N ARG A 109 -8.16 13.68 9.67
CA ARG A 109 -6.80 13.25 10.03
C ARG A 109 -6.85 12.07 11.00
N HIS A 110 -6.02 11.06 10.71
CA HIS A 110 -5.79 9.94 11.63
C HIS A 110 -4.71 10.29 12.68
N ASP A 111 -4.70 9.57 13.79
CA ASP A 111 -3.61 9.60 14.75
C ASP A 111 -2.57 8.52 14.39
N SER A 112 -1.42 8.97 13.86
CA SER A 112 -0.35 8.08 13.41
C SER A 112 0.25 7.23 14.53
N ASN A 113 0.30 7.75 15.76
CA ASN A 113 0.83 7.00 16.90
C ASN A 113 -0.13 5.88 17.30
N THR A 114 -1.42 6.17 17.35
CA THR A 114 -2.46 5.18 17.66
C THR A 114 -2.49 4.08 16.58
N GLU A 115 -2.35 4.45 15.31
CA GLU A 115 -2.29 3.49 14.19
C GLU A 115 -1.09 2.54 14.34
N LEU A 116 0.10 3.05 14.62
CA LEU A 116 1.30 2.24 14.81
C LEU A 116 1.21 1.33 16.05
N ILE A 117 0.64 1.82 17.14
CA ILE A 117 0.42 1.00 18.35
C ILE A 117 -0.56 -0.13 18.05
N ALA A 118 -1.66 0.15 17.37
CA ALA A 118 -2.64 -0.85 16.97
C ALA A 118 -2.05 -1.90 16.04
N GLN A 119 -1.26 -1.46 15.05
CA GLN A 119 -0.54 -2.33 14.12
C GLN A 119 0.47 -3.24 14.86
N GLY A 120 1.22 -2.68 15.79
CA GLY A 120 2.15 -3.45 16.64
C GLY A 120 1.43 -4.50 17.49
N ALA A 121 0.33 -4.11 18.16
CA ALA A 121 -0.47 -5.03 18.96
C ALA A 121 -1.06 -6.17 18.14
N ALA A 122 -1.57 -5.87 16.94
CA ALA A 122 -2.10 -6.88 16.02
C ALA A 122 -1.02 -7.88 15.59
N ASN A 123 0.20 -7.41 15.30
CA ASN A 123 1.34 -8.24 14.90
C ASN A 123 2.00 -9.02 16.05
N ILE A 124 1.72 -8.67 17.30
CA ILE A 124 2.08 -9.49 18.46
C ILE A 124 1.07 -10.63 18.65
N ILE A 125 -0.23 -10.32 18.48
CA ILE A 125 -1.31 -11.29 18.71
C ILE A 125 -1.41 -12.31 17.56
N SER A 126 -1.25 -11.88 16.31
CA SER A 126 -1.40 -12.75 15.13
C SER A 126 -0.53 -14.00 15.17
N PRO A 127 0.78 -13.95 15.46
CA PRO A 127 1.64 -15.13 15.54
C PRO A 127 1.26 -16.14 16.64
N LEU A 128 0.61 -15.68 17.72
CA LEU A 128 0.14 -16.59 18.77
C LEU A 128 -0.93 -17.57 18.25
N PHE A 129 -1.61 -17.22 17.17
CA PHE A 129 -2.59 -18.07 16.49
C PHE A 129 -2.06 -18.61 15.16
N GLY A 130 -0.72 -18.66 14.98
CA GLY A 130 -0.09 -19.15 13.77
C GLY A 130 -0.22 -18.23 12.56
N GLY A 131 -0.61 -16.94 12.78
CA GLY A 131 -0.70 -15.95 11.73
C GLY A 131 0.67 -15.38 11.32
N ILE A 132 0.74 -14.89 10.10
CA ILE A 132 1.91 -14.15 9.60
C ILE A 132 1.76 -12.65 9.89
N PRO A 133 2.86 -11.87 9.88
CA PRO A 133 2.79 -10.41 9.97
C PRO A 133 1.85 -9.82 8.91
N ALA A 134 1.05 -8.84 9.32
CA ALA A 134 0.07 -8.19 8.46
C ALA A 134 0.13 -6.66 8.63
N THR A 135 -0.30 -5.94 7.59
CA THR A 135 -0.34 -4.48 7.57
C THR A 135 -1.58 -3.97 6.85
N GLY A 136 -1.81 -2.66 6.92
CA GLY A 136 -2.88 -1.99 6.17
C GLY A 136 -2.63 -2.08 4.66
N ALA A 137 -3.69 -2.26 3.88
CA ALA A 137 -3.59 -2.33 2.42
C ALA A 137 -4.36 -1.19 1.76
N ILE A 138 -3.67 -0.30 1.06
CA ILE A 138 -4.23 0.90 0.42
C ILE A 138 -5.43 0.55 -0.46
N ALA A 139 -5.30 -0.44 -1.34
CA ALA A 139 -6.36 -0.82 -2.27
C ALA A 139 -7.63 -1.31 -1.57
N ARG A 140 -7.50 -2.06 -0.47
CA ARG A 140 -8.62 -2.57 0.33
C ARG A 140 -9.27 -1.45 1.13
N THR A 141 -8.47 -0.58 1.74
CA THR A 141 -8.94 0.62 2.46
C THR A 141 -9.73 1.53 1.53
N MET A 142 -9.20 1.84 0.35
CA MET A 142 -9.89 2.64 -0.65
C MET A 142 -11.19 2.00 -1.15
N THR A 143 -11.18 0.68 -1.34
CA THR A 143 -12.40 -0.05 -1.72
C THR A 143 -13.47 0.05 -0.64
N ASN A 144 -13.10 -0.08 0.64
CA ASN A 144 -14.01 0.08 1.76
C ASN A 144 -14.61 1.50 1.82
N ILE A 145 -13.77 2.53 1.69
CA ILE A 145 -14.21 3.94 1.68
C ILE A 145 -15.15 4.22 0.52
N ASN A 146 -14.81 3.78 -0.69
CA ASN A 146 -15.63 3.97 -1.89
C ASN A 146 -17.00 3.26 -1.79
N ASN A 147 -17.10 2.21 -0.97
CA ASN A 147 -18.37 1.53 -0.67
C ASN A 147 -19.07 2.08 0.58
N GLY A 148 -18.62 3.18 1.15
CA GLY A 148 -19.26 3.89 2.25
C GLY A 148 -18.77 3.52 3.64
N GLY A 149 -17.72 2.72 3.78
CA GLY A 149 -17.07 2.43 5.06
C GLY A 149 -16.33 3.65 5.59
N LYS A 150 -16.74 4.13 6.78
CA LYS A 150 -16.15 5.34 7.40
C LYS A 150 -15.65 5.10 8.82
N THR A 151 -15.84 3.91 9.35
CA THR A 151 -15.54 3.62 10.76
C THR A 151 -14.77 2.32 10.92
N PRO A 152 -14.01 2.14 12.02
CA PRO A 152 -13.33 0.88 12.34
C PRO A 152 -14.26 -0.34 12.43
N ILE A 153 -15.57 -0.12 12.63
CA ILE A 153 -16.58 -1.19 12.68
C ILE A 153 -16.59 -2.01 11.39
N ALA A 154 -16.35 -1.39 10.24
CA ALA A 154 -16.25 -2.10 8.96
C ALA A 154 -15.11 -3.15 8.98
N GLY A 155 -13.97 -2.85 9.60
CA GLY A 155 -12.87 -3.80 9.80
C GLY A 155 -13.23 -4.94 10.74
N ILE A 156 -13.92 -4.64 11.84
CA ILE A 156 -14.40 -5.66 12.78
C ILE A 156 -15.39 -6.62 12.09
N ILE A 157 -16.36 -6.08 11.37
CA ILE A 157 -17.34 -6.89 10.62
C ILE A 157 -16.60 -7.75 9.58
N HIS A 158 -15.62 -7.20 8.87
CA HIS A 158 -14.80 -7.96 7.93
C HIS A 158 -14.12 -9.15 8.61
N ALA A 159 -13.49 -8.95 9.77
CA ALA A 159 -12.84 -10.02 10.53
C ALA A 159 -13.85 -11.09 10.98
N VAL A 160 -15.03 -10.68 11.47
CA VAL A 160 -16.09 -11.61 11.86
C VAL A 160 -16.61 -12.41 10.66
N VAL A 161 -16.82 -11.77 9.52
CA VAL A 161 -17.25 -12.46 8.28
C VAL A 161 -16.19 -13.47 7.82
N LEU A 162 -14.89 -13.11 7.87
CA LEU A 162 -13.83 -14.06 7.55
C LEU A 162 -13.81 -15.26 8.52
N LEU A 163 -14.04 -15.02 9.80
CA LEU A 163 -14.14 -16.09 10.78
C LEU A 163 -15.33 -17.02 10.47
N LEU A 164 -16.48 -16.47 10.13
CA LEU A 164 -17.66 -17.25 9.73
C LEU A 164 -17.40 -18.06 8.44
N ILE A 165 -16.69 -17.47 7.48
CA ILE A 165 -16.29 -18.18 6.26
C ILE A 165 -15.36 -19.35 6.62
N LEU A 166 -14.38 -19.13 7.51
CA LEU A 166 -13.47 -20.19 7.95
C LEU A 166 -14.23 -21.35 8.61
N LEU A 167 -15.17 -21.05 9.49
CA LEU A 167 -15.89 -22.08 10.26
C LEU A 167 -16.94 -22.82 9.44
N PHE A 168 -17.69 -22.13 8.57
CA PHE A 168 -18.88 -22.70 7.90
C PHE A 168 -18.71 -22.89 6.40
N LEU A 169 -17.99 -22.02 5.69
CA LEU A 169 -17.86 -22.05 4.25
C LEU A 169 -16.57 -22.73 3.76
N MET A 170 -15.65 -23.06 4.67
CA MET A 170 -14.39 -23.70 4.27
C MET A 170 -14.57 -25.05 3.55
N PRO A 171 -15.54 -25.92 3.94
CA PRO A 171 -15.84 -27.13 3.18
C PRO A 171 -16.27 -26.87 1.73
N LEU A 172 -16.90 -25.72 1.45
CA LEU A 172 -17.23 -25.31 0.09
C LEU A 172 -16.02 -24.73 -0.65
N ALA A 173 -15.11 -24.08 0.05
CA ALA A 173 -13.92 -23.49 -0.54
C ALA A 173 -12.98 -24.52 -1.18
N GLN A 174 -13.00 -25.78 -0.73
CA GLN A 174 -12.20 -26.85 -1.31
C GLN A 174 -12.56 -27.14 -2.78
N TYR A 175 -13.78 -26.82 -3.22
CA TYR A 175 -14.21 -27.03 -4.61
C TYR A 175 -13.77 -25.91 -5.57
N ILE A 176 -13.21 -24.81 -5.05
CA ILE A 176 -12.79 -23.68 -5.89
C ILE A 176 -11.61 -24.10 -6.77
N PRO A 177 -11.71 -23.93 -8.11
CA PRO A 177 -10.62 -24.27 -9.02
C PRO A 177 -9.43 -23.33 -8.85
N MET A 178 -8.21 -23.87 -8.76
CA MET A 178 -6.97 -23.06 -8.70
C MET A 178 -6.82 -22.15 -9.92
N ALA A 179 -7.28 -22.59 -11.08
CA ALA A 179 -7.29 -21.82 -12.31
C ALA A 179 -8.18 -20.57 -12.24
N CYS A 180 -9.30 -20.62 -11.50
CA CYS A 180 -10.15 -19.46 -11.25
C CYS A 180 -9.43 -18.43 -10.39
N LEU A 181 -8.75 -18.86 -9.31
CA LEU A 181 -7.96 -17.97 -8.47
C LEU A 181 -6.82 -17.30 -9.24
N ALA A 182 -6.16 -18.03 -10.14
CA ALA A 182 -5.16 -17.45 -11.03
C ALA A 182 -5.74 -16.34 -11.91
N GLY A 183 -6.95 -16.54 -12.48
CA GLY A 183 -7.66 -15.51 -13.24
C GLY A 183 -8.01 -14.28 -12.40
N VAL A 184 -8.45 -14.49 -11.15
CA VAL A 184 -8.70 -13.38 -10.19
C VAL A 184 -7.41 -12.61 -9.93
N LEU A 185 -6.28 -13.30 -9.65
CA LEU A 185 -5.00 -12.67 -9.38
C LEU A 185 -4.50 -11.83 -10.57
N VAL A 186 -4.67 -12.29 -11.80
CA VAL A 186 -4.30 -11.53 -13.00
C VAL A 186 -5.06 -10.20 -13.07
N ILE A 187 -6.38 -10.21 -12.84
CA ILE A 187 -7.18 -8.98 -12.86
C ILE A 187 -6.81 -8.06 -11.68
N VAL A 188 -6.60 -8.62 -10.49
CA VAL A 188 -6.17 -7.85 -9.32
C VAL A 188 -4.82 -7.19 -9.59
N SER A 189 -3.84 -7.91 -10.12
CA SER A 189 -2.52 -7.39 -10.48
C SER A 189 -2.63 -6.27 -11.51
N TYR A 190 -3.46 -6.43 -12.54
CA TYR A 190 -3.72 -5.40 -13.53
C TYR A 190 -4.32 -4.13 -12.91
N ASN A 191 -5.34 -4.28 -12.06
CA ASN A 191 -5.97 -3.16 -11.37
C ASN A 191 -5.02 -2.46 -10.38
N MET A 192 -4.14 -3.21 -9.72
CA MET A 192 -3.16 -2.68 -8.77
C MET A 192 -1.92 -2.08 -9.45
N SER A 193 -1.64 -2.43 -10.70
CA SER A 193 -0.44 -1.95 -11.42
C SER A 193 -0.38 -0.43 -11.54
N GLY A 194 -1.50 0.27 -11.46
CA GLY A 194 -1.56 1.74 -11.53
C GLY A 194 -0.88 2.32 -12.76
N TRP A 195 -0.87 1.62 -13.89
CA TRP A 195 -0.13 1.99 -15.11
C TRP A 195 -0.27 3.47 -15.51
N ARG A 196 -1.47 4.03 -15.34
CA ARG A 196 -1.74 5.45 -15.64
C ARG A 196 -0.98 6.38 -14.70
N VAL A 197 -0.93 6.03 -13.41
CA VAL A 197 -0.21 6.77 -12.37
C VAL A 197 1.30 6.65 -12.61
N PHE A 198 1.79 5.43 -12.85
CA PHE A 198 3.19 5.19 -13.18
C PHE A 198 3.65 6.04 -14.38
N ARG A 199 2.87 6.06 -15.47
CA ARG A 199 3.17 6.89 -16.65
C ARG A 199 3.11 8.40 -16.35
N ALA A 200 2.26 8.85 -15.45
CA ALA A 200 2.20 10.24 -15.01
C ALA A 200 3.44 10.61 -14.17
N LEU A 201 3.86 9.72 -13.28
CA LEU A 201 5.06 9.91 -12.43
C LEU A 201 6.34 10.03 -13.24
N LEU A 202 6.45 9.39 -14.40
CA LEU A 202 7.60 9.53 -15.31
C LEU A 202 7.78 10.95 -15.86
N LYS A 203 6.79 11.83 -15.70
CA LYS A 203 6.88 13.26 -16.09
C LYS A 203 7.38 14.17 -14.96
N ASN A 204 7.56 13.64 -13.77
CA ASN A 204 8.06 14.35 -12.59
C ASN A 204 9.55 14.73 -12.76
N PRO A 205 10.10 15.55 -11.84
CA PRO A 205 11.53 15.89 -11.85
C PRO A 205 12.41 14.65 -11.93
N LYS A 206 13.54 14.78 -12.64
CA LYS A 206 14.44 13.65 -12.92
C LYS A 206 14.92 12.91 -11.67
N SER A 207 15.08 13.60 -10.54
CA SER A 207 15.44 12.99 -9.25
C SER A 207 14.39 11.97 -8.80
N ASP A 208 13.12 12.35 -8.83
CA ASP A 208 12.02 11.52 -8.36
C ASP A 208 11.80 10.32 -9.29
N VAL A 209 11.94 10.56 -10.61
CA VAL A 209 11.89 9.49 -11.64
C VAL A 209 13.01 8.50 -11.44
N THR A 210 14.21 8.96 -11.09
CA THR A 210 15.37 8.09 -10.85
C THR A 210 15.12 7.16 -9.65
N VAL A 211 14.63 7.72 -8.53
CA VAL A 211 14.25 6.91 -7.35
C VAL A 211 13.18 5.89 -7.72
N LEU A 212 12.11 6.34 -8.40
CA LEU A 212 11.02 5.47 -8.85
C LEU A 212 11.53 4.28 -9.67
N LEU A 213 12.35 4.54 -10.69
CA LEU A 213 12.85 3.49 -11.57
C LEU A 213 13.81 2.54 -10.86
N ILE A 214 14.76 3.06 -10.07
CA ILE A 214 15.69 2.23 -9.31
C ILE A 214 14.92 1.33 -8.34
N THR A 215 14.01 1.90 -7.55
CA THR A 215 13.20 1.13 -6.59
C THR A 215 12.34 0.08 -7.29
N PHE A 216 11.73 0.43 -8.43
CA PHE A 216 10.93 -0.50 -9.22
C PHE A 216 11.77 -1.69 -9.72
N PHE A 217 12.93 -1.44 -10.33
CA PHE A 217 13.78 -2.52 -10.83
C PHE A 217 14.38 -3.35 -9.70
N LEU A 218 14.77 -2.74 -8.58
CA LEU A 218 15.24 -3.49 -7.42
C LEU A 218 14.15 -4.40 -6.85
N THR A 219 12.90 -3.93 -6.77
CA THR A 219 11.76 -4.74 -6.32
C THR A 219 11.51 -5.94 -7.24
N VAL A 220 11.68 -5.77 -8.55
CA VAL A 220 11.44 -6.85 -9.53
C VAL A 220 12.58 -7.86 -9.58
N ILE A 221 13.84 -7.41 -9.42
CA ILE A 221 15.04 -8.26 -9.60
C ILE A 221 15.43 -8.96 -8.29
N PHE A 222 15.34 -8.25 -7.18
CA PHE A 222 15.71 -8.76 -5.85
C PHE A 222 14.45 -9.03 -5.03
N ASP A 223 14.11 -8.11 -4.15
CA ASP A 223 12.89 -8.14 -3.36
C ASP A 223 12.49 -6.71 -2.91
N LEU A 224 11.33 -6.60 -2.27
CA LEU A 224 10.82 -5.33 -1.78
C LEU A 224 11.68 -4.75 -0.65
N THR A 225 12.33 -5.58 0.15
CA THR A 225 13.16 -5.18 1.29
C THR A 225 14.38 -4.40 0.82
N VAL A 226 15.16 -4.99 -0.09
CA VAL A 226 16.34 -4.37 -0.71
C VAL A 226 15.95 -3.10 -1.44
N ALA A 227 14.80 -3.12 -2.14
CA ALA A 227 14.31 -1.94 -2.86
C ALA A 227 14.01 -0.76 -1.92
N ILE A 228 13.43 -1.01 -0.75
CA ILE A 228 13.12 0.03 0.24
C ILE A 228 14.40 0.57 0.86
N GLU A 229 15.32 -0.29 1.28
CA GLU A 229 16.59 0.12 1.88
C GLU A 229 17.40 1.02 0.94
N VAL A 230 17.66 0.54 -0.26
CA VAL A 230 18.43 1.30 -1.28
C VAL A 230 17.64 2.54 -1.74
N GLY A 231 16.34 2.39 -1.98
CA GLY A 231 15.48 3.49 -2.42
C GLY A 231 15.43 4.62 -1.40
N LEU A 232 15.34 4.31 -0.11
CA LEU A 232 15.34 5.29 0.97
C LEU A 232 16.67 6.05 1.04
N VAL A 233 17.81 5.34 0.94
CA VAL A 233 19.12 5.98 0.94
C VAL A 233 19.26 6.94 -0.24
N ILE A 234 18.89 6.50 -1.44
CA ILE A 234 18.95 7.35 -2.64
C ILE A 234 18.01 8.55 -2.51
N ALA A 235 16.79 8.34 -2.01
CA ALA A 235 15.82 9.42 -1.79
C ALA A 235 16.36 10.45 -0.79
N CYS A 236 16.97 10.04 0.31
CA CYS A 236 17.59 10.94 1.28
C CYS A 236 18.74 11.77 0.64
N VAL A 237 19.62 11.15 -0.12
CA VAL A 237 20.72 11.84 -0.81
C VAL A 237 20.20 12.87 -1.81
N LEU A 238 19.23 12.48 -2.63
CA LEU A 238 18.64 13.38 -3.64
C LEU A 238 17.81 14.50 -2.98
N PHE A 239 17.14 14.21 -1.87
CA PHE A 239 16.45 15.23 -1.09
C PHE A 239 17.43 16.25 -0.50
N MET A 240 18.53 15.81 0.12
CA MET A 240 19.58 16.72 0.61
C MET A 240 20.13 17.59 -0.49
N LYS A 241 20.42 17.02 -1.67
CA LYS A 241 20.86 17.78 -2.84
C LYS A 241 19.82 18.82 -3.25
N ARG A 242 18.56 18.47 -3.32
CA ARG A 242 17.48 19.39 -3.68
C ARG A 242 17.33 20.54 -2.67
N VAL A 243 17.44 20.24 -1.38
CA VAL A 243 17.42 21.28 -0.33
C VAL A 243 18.59 22.25 -0.49
N MET A 244 19.80 21.75 -0.76
CA MET A 244 20.96 22.62 -1.03
C MET A 244 20.77 23.50 -2.26
N GLU A 245 20.18 23.00 -3.33
CA GLU A 245 19.95 23.75 -4.57
C GLU A 245 18.83 24.80 -4.43
N THR A 246 17.85 24.55 -3.57
CA THR A 246 16.71 25.47 -3.33
C THR A 246 16.99 26.48 -2.23
N THR A 247 17.95 26.25 -1.35
CA THR A 247 18.30 27.18 -0.29
C THR A 247 19.18 28.29 -0.88
N LYS A 248 18.60 29.46 -1.14
CA LYS A 248 19.33 30.67 -1.52
C LYS A 248 19.48 31.53 -0.30
N ILE A 249 20.71 31.84 0.06
CA ILE A 249 21.04 32.83 1.08
C ILE A 249 21.37 34.13 0.32
N SER A 250 20.52 35.15 0.45
CA SER A 250 20.83 36.47 -0.09
C SER A 250 21.24 37.37 1.08
N VAL A 251 22.46 37.88 0.98
CA VAL A 251 22.94 38.93 1.90
C VAL A 251 22.55 40.26 1.27
N ILE A 252 21.73 41.04 1.94
CA ILE A 252 21.35 42.39 1.49
C ILE A 252 22.37 43.34 2.09
N THR A 253 23.34 43.77 1.29
CA THR A 253 24.29 44.85 1.64
C THR A 253 23.76 46.20 1.15
N ASP A 254 23.98 47.18 1.88
CA ASP A 254 23.66 48.61 1.96
C ASP A 254 23.06 49.43 0.77
N GLU A 255 22.93 48.89 -0.43
CA GLU A 255 22.30 49.59 -1.55
C GLU A 255 21.11 48.79 -2.13
N ILE A 256 19.93 49.12 -1.65
CA ILE A 256 18.70 48.74 -2.35
C ILE A 256 18.53 49.76 -3.49
N ASP A 257 18.89 49.37 -4.71
CA ASP A 257 18.58 50.11 -5.91
C ASP A 257 17.07 49.98 -6.20
N PRO A 258 16.27 51.06 -6.00
CA PRO A 258 14.82 50.97 -6.19
C PRO A 258 14.39 50.72 -7.65
N ASN A 259 15.34 50.73 -8.59
CA ASN A 259 15.07 50.49 -10.02
C ASN A 259 15.44 49.07 -10.50
N LYS A 260 15.98 48.22 -9.63
CA LYS A 260 16.15 46.81 -9.94
C LYS A 260 14.89 46.05 -9.56
N GLU A 261 14.15 45.59 -10.57
CA GLU A 261 13.11 44.57 -10.39
C GLU A 261 13.72 43.36 -9.69
N SER A 262 13.56 43.27 -8.38
CA SER A 262 13.87 42.06 -7.62
C SER A 262 12.63 41.20 -7.65
N ASP A 263 12.75 39.92 -8.02
CA ASP A 263 11.69 38.88 -7.96
C ASP A 263 11.14 38.61 -6.56
N ILE A 264 11.44 39.47 -5.60
CA ILE A 264 10.95 39.42 -4.22
C ILE A 264 9.98 40.55 -4.11
N ALA A 265 8.67 40.27 -4.13
CA ALA A 265 7.62 41.18 -3.68
C ALA A 265 7.79 41.40 -2.16
N VAL A 266 8.77 42.20 -1.80
CA VAL A 266 8.87 42.76 -0.45
C VAL A 266 7.93 43.94 -0.42
N HIS A 267 6.94 43.91 0.45
CA HIS A 267 6.17 45.08 0.80
C HIS A 267 7.17 46.20 1.14
N GLU A 268 7.02 47.34 0.44
CA GLU A 268 7.78 48.56 0.61
C GLU A 268 7.53 49.16 1.97
N GLU A 269 8.15 48.62 2.98
CA GLU A 269 8.48 49.44 4.16
C GLU A 269 9.94 49.82 4.00
N ASN A 270 10.21 51.12 3.96
CA ASN A 270 11.54 51.73 3.92
C ASN A 270 12.38 51.24 5.10
N LEU A 271 12.99 50.08 4.98
CA LEU A 271 13.92 49.53 5.94
C LEU A 271 15.26 50.30 5.80
N MET A 272 15.44 51.37 6.56
CA MET A 272 16.76 51.99 6.77
C MET A 272 17.58 51.03 7.62
N ILE A 273 18.45 50.23 6.97
CA ILE A 273 19.38 49.37 7.67
C ILE A 273 20.54 50.24 8.19
N PRO A 274 20.81 50.32 9.52
CA PRO A 274 21.93 51.07 10.07
C PRO A 274 23.26 50.51 9.55
N LYS A 275 24.23 51.42 9.29
CA LYS A 275 25.59 51.00 8.86
C LYS A 275 26.20 50.04 9.87
N GLY A 276 26.64 48.88 9.36
CA GLY A 276 27.25 47.79 10.13
C GLY A 276 26.33 46.63 10.52
N ILE A 277 25.08 46.58 9.99
CA ILE A 277 24.18 45.44 10.15
C ILE A 277 23.97 44.80 8.78
N GLU A 278 24.22 43.49 8.69
CA GLU A 278 23.90 42.69 7.51
C GLU A 278 22.54 42.01 7.74
N ALA A 279 21.59 42.24 6.84
CA ALA A 279 20.32 41.55 6.85
C ALA A 279 20.42 40.28 5.97
N VAL A 280 20.14 39.11 6.54
CA VAL A 280 20.15 37.83 5.83
C VAL A 280 18.72 37.33 5.68
N SER A 281 18.26 37.16 4.45
CA SER A 281 16.93 36.59 4.15
C SER A 281 17.05 35.12 3.76
N TYR A 282 16.33 34.28 4.48
CA TYR A 282 16.21 32.84 4.18
C TYR A 282 14.85 32.58 3.53
N THR A 283 14.82 32.35 2.23
CA THR A 283 13.54 32.12 1.50
C THR A 283 12.86 30.79 1.85
N HIS A 284 13.57 29.87 2.49
CA HIS A 284 13.02 28.53 2.80
C HIS A 284 12.37 28.41 4.18
N LEU A 285 12.66 29.31 5.13
CA LEU A 285 12.14 29.23 6.50
C LEU A 285 10.75 29.88 6.67
N ARG A 286 10.32 30.73 5.73
CA ARG A 286 9.02 31.42 5.82
C ARG A 286 7.80 30.55 5.56
N ALA A 287 7.95 29.38 4.98
CA ALA A 287 6.81 28.47 4.71
C ALA A 287 6.30 27.76 5.98
N HIS A 288 7.05 27.76 7.07
CA HIS A 288 6.68 27.07 8.30
C HIS A 288 6.02 27.96 9.37
N GLU A 289 6.25 29.27 9.34
CA GLU A 289 5.68 30.19 10.34
C GLU A 289 4.21 30.58 10.04
N THR A 290 3.78 30.54 8.78
CA THR A 290 2.40 30.88 8.40
C THR A 290 1.37 29.78 8.67
N VAL A 291 1.79 28.59 9.12
CA VAL A 291 0.87 27.47 9.43
C VAL A 291 0.50 27.43 10.92
N LEU A 292 1.19 28.20 11.77
CA LEU A 292 0.94 28.22 13.22
C LEU A 292 0.01 29.35 13.68
N ASP A 293 -0.34 30.31 12.82
CA ASP A 293 -1.21 31.46 13.15
C ASP A 293 -2.60 31.40 12.47
N LEU A 294 -3.05 30.23 12.06
CA LEU A 294 -4.42 29.93 11.63
C LEU A 294 -4.91 28.68 12.40
#